data_04f0b6f3a6148d1ded7e64f437b20fbd
#
_entry.id   04f0b6f3a6148d1ded7e64f437b20fbd
#
_cell.length_a   1.000
_cell.length_b   1.000
_cell.length_c   1.000
_cell.angle_alpha   90.00
_cell.angle_beta   90.00
_cell.angle_gamma   90.00
#
_symmetry.space_group_name_H-M   'P 1'
#
loop_
_entity.id
_entity.type
_entity.pdbx_description
1 polymer ?
#
loop_
_entity_poly.entity_id
_entity_poly.type
_entity_poly.pdbx_seq_one_letter_code
_entity_poly.pdbx_strand_id
1 'polypeptide(L)'
;MITRYKTGLIWLTLIFAVSFGMPSFAETSGDQDTETSEQDSETSENASSDDSAAGGAAALAKKLSNPIASMISAPFQFNYDTGLGETDADRWILNIQPVFPFELNEDWNLISRTILPVIDLESPTVGGNDVSGVGDIVQSFFFSPKAPTKNGWIWGVGPVISIPIGKDEFTADQWGLGPTFVALKQQSGWTYGALLNHVWGINPPSDRESTNSTFPDVTPTGRQRTDSTFLQPFIAYITPNAWTFNLVSETTYDWNTKQWTVPVIAAVAKLTHIGKQPVSFQVGYRYYFNAPPGGPDWGLRFTATFLFPK
;
A
#
# COMPACT_ATOMS: atom_id res chain seq x y z
N MET A 1 -32.72 -31.18 -7.15
CA MET A 1 -32.44 -30.47 -8.41
C MET A 1 -32.88 -29.04 -8.21
N ILE A 2 -32.00 -28.21 -7.66
CA ILE A 2 -32.27 -26.77 -7.40
C ILE A 2 -31.15 -25.98 -8.08
N THR A 3 -31.53 -25.34 -9.14
CA THR A 3 -30.68 -24.52 -10.00
C THR A 3 -30.31 -23.24 -9.24
N ARG A 4 -29.02 -23.06 -8.90
CA ARG A 4 -28.49 -21.83 -8.33
C ARG A 4 -28.36 -20.77 -9.43
N TYR A 5 -29.10 -19.70 -9.33
CA TYR A 5 -28.88 -18.49 -10.12
C TYR A 5 -27.63 -17.78 -9.59
N LYS A 6 -26.57 -17.74 -10.40
CA LYS A 6 -25.44 -16.86 -10.18
C LYS A 6 -25.91 -15.43 -10.44
N THR A 7 -26.02 -14.64 -9.39
CA THR A 7 -26.17 -13.19 -9.50
C THR A 7 -24.85 -12.63 -10.02
N GLY A 8 -24.89 -12.11 -11.25
CA GLY A 8 -23.70 -11.61 -11.94
C GLY A 8 -23.14 -10.36 -11.28
N LEU A 9 -21.97 -10.49 -10.76
CA LEU A 9 -21.09 -9.37 -10.44
C LEU A 9 -20.72 -8.70 -11.76
N ILE A 10 -21.06 -7.43 -11.92
CA ILE A 10 -20.73 -6.62 -13.11
C ILE A 10 -19.21 -6.41 -13.09
N TRP A 11 -18.50 -7.20 -13.88
CA TRP A 11 -17.08 -6.99 -14.17
C TRP A 11 -16.93 -5.71 -14.99
N LEU A 12 -16.45 -4.66 -14.36
CA LEU A 12 -15.92 -3.52 -15.08
C LEU A 12 -14.57 -3.94 -15.66
N THR A 13 -14.61 -4.55 -16.85
CA THR A 13 -13.41 -4.96 -17.60
C THR A 13 -12.71 -3.73 -18.12
N LEU A 14 -11.76 -3.20 -17.36
CA LEU A 14 -10.82 -2.21 -17.88
C LEU A 14 -9.73 -2.98 -18.64
N ILE A 15 -9.97 -3.19 -19.94
CA ILE A 15 -8.98 -3.77 -20.87
C ILE A 15 -7.92 -2.69 -21.13
N PHE A 16 -6.77 -2.77 -20.44
CA PHE A 16 -5.56 -2.09 -20.85
C PHE A 16 -4.84 -2.97 -21.87
N ALA A 17 -5.09 -2.70 -23.15
CA ALA A 17 -4.27 -3.25 -24.24
C ALA A 17 -2.90 -2.56 -24.20
N VAL A 18 -1.91 -3.18 -23.58
CA VAL A 18 -0.52 -2.79 -23.74
C VAL A 18 -0.01 -3.43 -25.02
N SER A 19 -0.01 -2.66 -26.11
CA SER A 19 0.67 -3.05 -27.35
C SER A 19 2.18 -2.97 -27.15
N PHE A 20 2.83 -4.11 -26.97
CA PHE A 20 4.26 -4.24 -27.12
C PHE A 20 4.59 -4.22 -28.61
N GLY A 21 5.01 -3.07 -29.12
CA GLY A 21 5.67 -2.99 -30.42
C GLY A 21 7.08 -3.55 -30.32
N MET A 22 7.31 -4.73 -30.88
CA MET A 22 8.66 -5.24 -31.14
C MET A 22 9.22 -4.53 -32.39
N PRO A 23 10.44 -4.02 -32.38
CA PRO A 23 11.08 -3.58 -33.60
C PRO A 23 11.51 -4.81 -34.42
N SER A 24 10.98 -4.89 -35.64
CA SER A 24 11.41 -5.84 -36.67
C SER A 24 12.75 -5.41 -37.22
N PHE A 25 13.77 -6.28 -37.12
CA PHE A 25 15.00 -6.17 -37.87
C PHE A 25 14.72 -6.61 -39.30
N ALA A 26 14.85 -5.68 -40.26
CA ALA A 26 15.00 -6.01 -41.65
C ALA A 26 16.39 -5.55 -42.11
N GLU A 27 17.23 -6.52 -42.47
CA GLU A 27 18.45 -6.32 -43.28
C GLU A 27 18.05 -5.94 -44.70
N THR A 28 18.64 -4.87 -45.23
CA THR A 28 18.84 -4.77 -46.68
C THR A 28 20.08 -3.93 -46.95
N SER A 29 21.00 -4.57 -47.65
CA SER A 29 22.23 -4.00 -48.23
C SER A 29 21.92 -3.16 -49.48
N GLY A 30 22.75 -2.14 -49.71
CA GLY A 30 23.01 -1.69 -51.09
C GLY A 30 23.07 -0.18 -51.34
N ASP A 31 24.31 0.25 -51.62
CA ASP A 31 24.84 1.31 -52.47
C ASP A 31 24.53 2.81 -52.29
N GLN A 32 25.66 3.46 -52.17
CA GLN A 32 26.13 4.81 -52.53
C GLN A 32 25.17 5.74 -53.30
N ASP A 33 25.00 6.99 -52.86
CA ASP A 33 25.64 8.17 -53.48
C ASP A 33 25.36 9.45 -52.68
N THR A 34 26.33 10.33 -52.72
CA THR A 34 26.54 11.66 -52.21
C THR A 34 25.35 12.62 -52.38
N GLU A 35 24.93 13.36 -51.37
CA GLU A 35 24.84 14.83 -51.41
C GLU A 35 24.58 15.45 -50.02
N THR A 36 25.20 16.59 -49.85
CA THR A 36 25.42 17.46 -48.72
C THR A 36 24.15 18.17 -48.23
N SER A 37 24.13 18.40 -46.90
CA SER A 37 23.67 19.61 -46.18
C SER A 37 22.40 19.55 -45.38
N GLU A 38 22.59 19.91 -44.09
CA GLU A 38 21.63 20.60 -43.18
C GLU A 38 20.40 19.84 -42.73
N GLN A 39 20.57 19.06 -41.66
CA GLN A 39 19.49 18.93 -40.60
C GLN A 39 20.01 18.22 -39.35
N ASP A 40 20.85 18.91 -38.55
CA ASP A 40 21.28 18.46 -37.21
C ASP A 40 20.91 19.50 -36.14
N SER A 41 19.61 19.69 -35.87
CA SER A 41 19.20 20.50 -34.71
C SER A 41 17.94 20.01 -33.96
N GLU A 42 17.21 19.02 -34.48
CA GLU A 42 15.97 18.56 -33.82
C GLU A 42 16.15 17.33 -32.91
N THR A 43 17.26 16.59 -33.04
CA THR A 43 17.46 15.33 -32.27
C THR A 43 18.02 15.58 -30.87
N SER A 44 18.66 16.72 -30.62
CA SER A 44 19.25 17.03 -29.30
C SER A 44 18.27 17.65 -28.29
N GLU A 45 17.21 18.33 -28.74
CA GLU A 45 16.20 18.88 -27.83
C GLU A 45 15.23 17.81 -27.29
N ASN A 46 14.92 16.79 -28.06
CA ASN A 46 14.05 15.69 -27.62
C ASN A 46 14.73 14.77 -26.60
N ALA A 47 16.02 14.52 -26.71
CA ALA A 47 16.78 13.71 -25.76
C ALA A 47 16.94 14.41 -24.41
N SER A 48 17.13 15.74 -24.39
CA SER A 48 17.28 16.52 -23.15
C SER A 48 15.96 16.71 -22.37
N SER A 49 14.82 16.74 -23.07
CA SER A 49 13.50 16.83 -22.44
C SER A 49 13.06 15.48 -21.82
N ASP A 50 13.39 14.36 -22.43
CA ASP A 50 13.10 13.02 -21.91
C ASP A 50 13.94 12.67 -20.67
N ASP A 51 15.23 13.04 -20.66
CA ASP A 51 16.10 12.86 -19.51
C ASP A 51 15.68 13.73 -18.30
N SER A 52 15.21 14.95 -18.54
CA SER A 52 14.71 15.82 -17.45
C SER A 52 13.39 15.33 -16.88
N ALA A 53 12.49 14.80 -17.73
CA ALA A 53 11.21 14.21 -17.29
C ALA A 53 11.43 12.90 -16.53
N ALA A 54 12.34 12.04 -16.99
CA ALA A 54 12.73 10.81 -16.29
C ALA A 54 13.35 11.09 -14.92
N GLY A 55 14.23 12.09 -14.82
CA GLY A 55 14.81 12.55 -13.56
C GLY A 55 13.77 13.08 -12.58
N GLY A 56 12.77 13.83 -13.07
CA GLY A 56 11.65 14.31 -12.26
C GLY A 56 10.77 13.17 -11.74
N ALA A 57 10.47 12.18 -12.58
CA ALA A 57 9.69 11.01 -12.18
C ALA A 57 10.43 10.15 -11.14
N ALA A 58 11.74 9.93 -11.29
CA ALA A 58 12.54 9.20 -10.31
C ALA A 58 12.60 9.93 -8.96
N ALA A 59 12.68 11.27 -8.95
CA ALA A 59 12.64 12.08 -7.75
C ALA A 59 11.28 11.97 -7.02
N LEU A 60 10.16 11.95 -7.76
CA LEU A 60 8.82 11.74 -7.19
C LEU A 60 8.66 10.29 -6.66
N ALA A 61 9.16 9.29 -7.38
CA ALA A 61 9.16 7.90 -6.91
C ALA A 61 9.96 7.74 -5.60
N LYS A 62 11.08 8.46 -5.49
CA LYS A 62 11.88 8.51 -4.27
C LYS A 62 11.12 9.16 -3.11
N LYS A 63 10.40 10.27 -3.35
CA LYS A 63 9.53 10.86 -2.33
C LYS A 63 8.42 9.90 -1.91
N LEU A 64 7.78 9.21 -2.87
CA LEU A 64 6.71 8.27 -2.58
C LEU A 64 7.17 7.07 -1.74
N SER A 65 8.42 6.63 -1.87
CA SER A 65 8.97 5.54 -1.04
C SER A 65 9.23 5.94 0.42
N ASN A 66 9.07 7.21 0.76
CA ASN A 66 9.15 7.74 2.12
C ASN A 66 7.73 7.94 2.68
N PRO A 67 7.27 7.15 3.68
CA PRO A 67 5.92 7.23 4.23
C PRO A 67 5.61 8.54 4.97
N ILE A 68 6.62 9.36 5.27
CA ILE A 68 6.49 10.67 5.90
C ILE A 68 7.04 11.81 5.02
N ALA A 69 6.99 11.63 3.69
CA ALA A 69 7.39 12.69 2.76
C ALA A 69 6.49 13.93 2.85
N SER A 70 7.08 15.11 2.65
CA SER A 70 6.33 16.37 2.52
C SER A 70 5.64 16.48 1.17
N MET A 71 4.75 15.53 0.87
CA MET A 71 4.00 15.45 -0.37
C MET A 71 2.62 14.85 -0.10
N ILE A 72 1.57 15.51 -0.62
CA ILE A 72 0.22 14.95 -0.56
C ILE A 72 0.17 13.74 -1.49
N SER A 73 -0.34 12.63 -0.98
CA SER A 73 -0.56 11.41 -1.77
C SER A 73 -1.87 10.75 -1.37
N ALA A 74 -2.51 10.09 -2.34
CA ALA A 74 -3.73 9.33 -2.12
C ALA A 74 -3.56 7.92 -2.70
N PRO A 75 -3.02 6.96 -1.93
CA PRO A 75 -2.97 5.55 -2.30
C PRO A 75 -4.34 4.89 -2.19
N PHE A 76 -4.71 4.16 -3.25
CA PHE A 76 -5.81 3.21 -3.29
C PHE A 76 -5.18 1.82 -3.43
N GLN A 77 -5.14 1.06 -2.33
CA GLN A 77 -4.45 -0.22 -2.25
C GLN A 77 -5.46 -1.35 -2.19
N PHE A 78 -5.58 -2.11 -3.26
CA PHE A 78 -6.38 -3.32 -3.35
C PHE A 78 -5.53 -4.53 -2.93
N ASN A 79 -6.03 -5.31 -2.00
CA ASN A 79 -5.44 -6.58 -1.59
C ASN A 79 -6.48 -7.66 -1.85
N TYR A 80 -6.04 -8.75 -2.45
CA TYR A 80 -6.75 -10.00 -2.57
C TYR A 80 -5.99 -11.01 -1.72
N ASP A 81 -6.66 -11.64 -0.78
CA ASP A 81 -6.12 -12.71 0.06
C ASP A 81 -6.99 -13.97 -0.13
N THR A 82 -6.39 -15.15 -0.13
CA THR A 82 -7.08 -16.43 -0.30
C THR A 82 -6.60 -17.47 0.70
N GLY A 83 -7.35 -18.56 0.84
CA GLY A 83 -7.04 -19.63 1.80
C GLY A 83 -7.60 -19.38 3.20
N LEU A 84 -8.68 -18.58 3.33
CA LEU A 84 -9.25 -18.29 4.64
C LEU A 84 -10.26 -19.35 5.09
N GLY A 85 -10.07 -19.87 6.30
CA GLY A 85 -10.98 -20.77 6.99
C GLY A 85 -11.10 -22.17 6.39
N GLU A 86 -12.23 -22.81 6.65
CA GLU A 86 -12.51 -24.18 6.20
C GLU A 86 -12.94 -24.26 4.73
N THR A 87 -13.32 -23.15 4.13
CA THR A 87 -13.86 -23.03 2.77
C THR A 87 -12.85 -22.53 1.76
N ASP A 88 -11.58 -22.28 2.18
CA ASP A 88 -10.59 -21.58 1.35
C ASP A 88 -11.13 -20.25 0.81
N ALA A 89 -11.84 -19.51 1.66
CA ALA A 89 -12.53 -18.29 1.28
C ALA A 89 -11.58 -17.19 0.79
N ASP A 90 -12.11 -16.30 -0.04
CA ASP A 90 -11.42 -15.15 -0.57
C ASP A 90 -11.80 -13.88 0.18
N ARG A 91 -10.84 -12.95 0.29
CA ARG A 91 -11.03 -11.63 0.90
C ARG A 91 -10.46 -10.53 0.01
N TRP A 92 -11.29 -9.53 -0.27
CA TRP A 92 -10.86 -8.30 -0.92
C TRP A 92 -10.82 -7.16 0.09
N ILE A 93 -9.74 -6.40 0.10
CA ILE A 93 -9.60 -5.21 0.94
C ILE A 93 -9.12 -4.05 0.08
N LEU A 94 -9.92 -2.99 0.01
CA LEU A 94 -9.49 -1.69 -0.51
C LEU A 94 -9.11 -0.81 0.67
N ASN A 95 -7.81 -0.53 0.84
CA ASN A 95 -7.34 0.48 1.77
C ASN A 95 -7.23 1.84 1.06
N ILE A 96 -8.01 2.82 1.49
CA ILE A 96 -7.88 4.22 1.08
C ILE A 96 -6.96 4.89 2.09
N GLN A 97 -5.77 5.37 1.63
CA GLN A 97 -4.69 5.77 2.54
C GLN A 97 -4.16 7.19 2.27
N PRO A 98 -4.97 8.26 2.36
CA PRO A 98 -4.48 9.61 2.12
C PRO A 98 -3.42 10.03 3.13
N VAL A 99 -2.40 10.74 2.63
CA VAL A 99 -1.31 11.32 3.41
C VAL A 99 -1.26 12.83 3.17
N PHE A 100 -1.34 13.59 4.25
CA PHE A 100 -1.31 15.05 4.22
C PHE A 100 -0.16 15.57 5.09
N PRO A 101 0.83 16.24 4.50
CA PRO A 101 1.86 16.96 5.24
C PRO A 101 1.39 18.38 5.57
N PHE A 102 1.53 18.76 6.83
CA PHE A 102 1.29 20.10 7.36
C PHE A 102 2.62 20.68 7.87
N GLU A 103 2.94 21.88 7.45
CA GLU A 103 4.11 22.59 7.98
C GLU A 103 3.75 23.20 9.34
N LEU A 104 4.47 22.81 10.40
CA LEU A 104 4.26 23.38 11.74
C LEU A 104 5.09 24.62 11.96
N ASN A 105 6.36 24.61 11.53
CA ASN A 105 7.29 25.72 11.60
C ASN A 105 8.44 25.49 10.60
N GLU A 106 9.53 26.25 10.70
CA GLU A 106 10.70 26.14 9.80
C GLU A 106 11.40 24.78 9.88
N ASP A 107 11.36 24.13 11.04
CA ASP A 107 12.10 22.88 11.33
C ASP A 107 11.24 21.63 11.28
N TRP A 108 9.92 21.71 11.47
CA TRP A 108 9.06 20.56 11.70
C TRP A 108 7.86 20.50 10.78
N ASN A 109 7.51 19.28 10.37
CA ASN A 109 6.26 18.92 9.71
C ASN A 109 5.43 18.01 10.62
N LEU A 110 4.11 18.08 10.48
CA LEU A 110 3.15 17.08 10.93
C LEU A 110 2.64 16.32 9.72
N ILE A 111 2.85 15.01 9.68
CA ILE A 111 2.32 14.16 8.63
C ILE A 111 1.12 13.41 9.17
N SER A 112 -0.05 13.63 8.58
CA SER A 112 -1.30 12.92 8.86
C SER A 112 -1.48 11.80 7.85
N ARG A 113 -1.60 10.56 8.31
CA ARG A 113 -1.88 9.38 7.50
C ARG A 113 -3.13 8.70 8.01
N THR A 114 -4.14 8.58 7.16
CA THR A 114 -5.38 7.86 7.44
C THR A 114 -5.37 6.53 6.68
N ILE A 115 -5.89 5.48 7.25
CA ILE A 115 -6.16 4.21 6.57
C ILE A 115 -7.63 3.89 6.83
N LEU A 116 -8.42 3.82 5.75
CA LEU A 116 -9.81 3.39 5.77
C LEU A 116 -9.92 2.09 4.95
N PRO A 117 -10.15 0.94 5.58
CA PRO A 117 -10.37 -0.32 4.88
C PRO A 117 -11.83 -0.49 4.47
N VAL A 118 -12.06 -0.89 3.22
CA VAL A 118 -13.34 -1.41 2.72
C VAL A 118 -13.11 -2.88 2.40
N ILE A 119 -13.90 -3.77 2.99
CA ILE A 119 -13.65 -5.20 3.03
C ILE A 119 -14.83 -5.93 2.41
N ASP A 120 -14.53 -6.93 1.59
CA ASP A 120 -15.47 -7.93 1.08
C ASP A 120 -14.87 -9.31 1.36
N LEU A 121 -15.59 -10.13 2.10
CA LEU A 121 -15.13 -11.41 2.61
C LEU A 121 -16.16 -12.49 2.31
N GLU A 122 -15.75 -13.49 1.56
CA GLU A 122 -16.52 -14.73 1.43
C GLU A 122 -16.52 -15.47 2.77
N SER A 123 -17.57 -16.24 3.03
CA SER A 123 -17.67 -16.95 4.31
C SER A 123 -16.55 -17.99 4.49
N PRO A 124 -15.68 -17.86 5.49
CA PRO A 124 -14.63 -18.83 5.79
C PRO A 124 -15.16 -20.07 6.51
N THR A 125 -16.47 -20.16 6.77
CA THR A 125 -17.11 -21.28 7.44
C THR A 125 -18.20 -21.89 6.57
N VAL A 126 -18.33 -23.23 6.63
CA VAL A 126 -19.35 -23.95 5.85
C VAL A 126 -20.75 -23.53 6.27
N GLY A 127 -21.53 -23.02 5.32
CA GLY A 127 -22.90 -22.56 5.55
C GLY A 127 -23.04 -21.17 6.15
N GLY A 128 -21.92 -20.44 6.33
CA GLY A 128 -21.92 -19.03 6.69
C GLY A 128 -22.34 -18.11 5.54
N ASN A 129 -22.39 -16.82 5.80
CA ASN A 129 -22.75 -15.81 4.81
C ASN A 129 -21.52 -14.95 4.47
N ASP A 130 -21.46 -14.50 3.22
CA ASP A 130 -20.50 -13.51 2.79
C ASP A 130 -20.80 -12.16 3.47
N VAL A 131 -19.76 -11.41 3.80
CA VAL A 131 -19.88 -10.17 4.54
C VAL A 131 -19.06 -9.07 3.87
N SER A 132 -19.67 -7.89 3.70
CA SER A 132 -18.95 -6.72 3.20
C SER A 132 -19.23 -5.49 4.06
N GLY A 133 -18.25 -4.59 4.14
CA GLY A 133 -18.39 -3.36 4.93
C GLY A 133 -17.10 -2.59 5.04
N VAL A 134 -17.11 -1.56 5.87
CA VAL A 134 -15.92 -0.81 6.25
C VAL A 134 -15.34 -1.37 7.54
N GLY A 135 -14.04 -1.32 7.68
CA GLY A 135 -13.36 -1.58 8.96
C GLY A 135 -13.08 -0.29 9.73
N ASP A 136 -12.39 -0.43 10.84
CA ASP A 136 -12.00 0.70 11.68
C ASP A 136 -10.95 1.58 10.99
N ILE A 137 -11.07 2.89 11.18
CA ILE A 137 -10.07 3.84 10.69
C ILE A 137 -8.83 3.78 11.57
N VAL A 138 -7.65 3.72 10.94
CA VAL A 138 -6.38 3.95 11.61
C VAL A 138 -5.84 5.32 11.20
N GLN A 139 -5.73 6.22 12.17
CA GLN A 139 -5.20 7.57 12.00
C GLN A 139 -3.85 7.68 12.68
N SER A 140 -2.79 7.96 11.92
CA SER A 140 -1.44 8.18 12.45
C SER A 140 -1.01 9.63 12.22
N PHE A 141 -0.34 10.20 13.22
CA PHE A 141 0.28 11.52 13.13
C PHE A 141 1.78 11.37 13.42
N PHE A 142 2.61 11.91 12.51
CA PHE A 142 4.06 11.87 12.69
C PHE A 142 4.59 13.30 12.75
N PHE A 143 5.16 13.68 13.88
CA PHE A 143 6.00 14.84 14.00
C PHE A 143 7.38 14.48 13.45
N SER A 144 7.80 15.12 12.38
CA SER A 144 9.03 14.81 11.65
C SER A 144 9.85 16.07 11.39
N PRO A 145 11.16 16.08 11.67
CA PRO A 145 12.04 17.15 11.25
C PRO A 145 12.06 17.28 9.71
N LYS A 146 12.08 18.50 9.20
CA LYS A 146 12.19 18.78 7.75
C LYS A 146 13.53 18.31 7.19
N ALA A 147 14.61 18.45 7.96
CA ALA A 147 15.95 18.05 7.59
C ALA A 147 16.28 16.64 8.13
N PRO A 148 16.92 15.78 7.34
CA PRO A 148 17.48 14.53 7.83
C PRO A 148 18.54 14.79 8.91
N THR A 149 18.81 13.78 9.75
CA THR A 149 19.92 13.81 10.69
C THR A 149 21.26 13.91 9.96
N LYS A 150 22.35 14.24 10.69
CA LYS A 150 23.72 14.30 10.13
C LYS A 150 24.14 13.01 9.39
N ASN A 151 23.59 11.87 9.80
CA ASN A 151 23.84 10.56 9.18
C ASN A 151 22.83 10.20 8.08
N GLY A 152 21.96 11.14 7.66
CA GLY A 152 20.99 10.97 6.58
C GLY A 152 19.72 10.19 6.96
N TRP A 153 19.44 9.98 8.24
CA TRP A 153 18.19 9.38 8.70
C TRP A 153 17.05 10.40 8.68
N ILE A 154 15.91 9.97 8.14
CA ILE A 154 14.62 10.65 8.20
C ILE A 154 13.78 9.89 9.22
N TRP A 155 13.12 10.58 10.13
CA TRP A 155 12.33 9.94 11.17
C TRP A 155 11.11 10.76 11.55
N GLY A 156 10.14 10.11 12.17
CA GLY A 156 8.96 10.75 12.71
C GLY A 156 8.39 9.92 13.85
N VAL A 157 7.76 10.59 14.81
CA VAL A 157 7.13 9.99 15.98
C VAL A 157 5.82 10.71 16.29
N GLY A 158 4.86 9.99 16.85
CA GLY A 158 3.60 10.59 17.26
C GLY A 158 2.56 9.59 17.70
N PRO A 159 1.31 9.98 17.85
CA PRO A 159 0.22 9.08 18.20
C PRO A 159 -0.36 8.35 16.97
N VAL A 160 -0.85 7.15 17.23
CA VAL A 160 -1.78 6.42 16.36
C VAL A 160 -3.10 6.22 17.10
N ILE A 161 -4.21 6.42 16.39
CA ILE A 161 -5.57 6.32 16.91
C ILE A 161 -6.34 5.33 16.03
N SER A 162 -6.98 4.34 16.64
CA SER A 162 -7.98 3.49 15.99
C SER A 162 -9.38 4.00 16.33
N ILE A 163 -10.19 4.25 15.29
CA ILE A 163 -11.52 4.82 15.40
C ILE A 163 -12.54 3.76 15.02
N PRO A 164 -13.41 3.32 15.95
CA PRO A 164 -14.32 2.20 15.74
C PRO A 164 -15.57 2.62 14.96
N ILE A 165 -15.43 2.74 13.64
CA ILE A 165 -16.53 3.04 12.72
C ILE A 165 -16.91 1.84 11.86
N GLY A 166 -16.17 0.75 12.00
CA GLY A 166 -16.35 -0.45 11.20
C GLY A 166 -17.70 -1.11 11.42
N LYS A 167 -18.08 -1.94 10.43
CA LYS A 167 -19.23 -2.83 10.57
C LYS A 167 -18.93 -3.88 11.66
N ASP A 168 -19.95 -4.41 12.31
CA ASP A 168 -19.82 -5.32 13.47
C ASP A 168 -18.83 -6.49 13.23
N GLU A 169 -18.72 -6.98 12.00
CA GLU A 169 -17.80 -8.05 11.63
C GLU A 169 -16.37 -7.59 11.42
N PHE A 170 -16.12 -6.26 11.26
CA PHE A 170 -14.83 -5.68 10.88
C PHE A 170 -14.34 -4.60 11.86
N THR A 171 -14.96 -4.47 13.02
CA THR A 171 -14.61 -3.50 14.05
C THR A 171 -14.12 -4.15 15.33
N ALA A 172 -13.13 -3.53 15.98
CA ALA A 172 -12.80 -3.84 17.36
C ALA A 172 -13.86 -3.31 18.36
N ASP A 173 -14.76 -2.44 17.89
CA ASP A 173 -15.80 -1.75 18.68
C ASP A 173 -15.25 -1.03 19.91
N GLN A 174 -14.01 -0.55 19.81
CA GLN A 174 -13.35 0.22 20.84
C GLN A 174 -12.35 1.21 20.25
N TRP A 175 -12.24 2.36 20.88
CA TRP A 175 -11.18 3.32 20.56
C TRP A 175 -9.81 2.73 20.91
N GLY A 176 -8.86 2.88 20.02
CA GLY A 176 -7.48 2.51 20.24
C GLY A 176 -6.59 3.75 20.24
N LEU A 177 -5.57 3.73 21.09
CA LEU A 177 -4.56 4.78 21.17
C LEU A 177 -3.20 4.17 21.44
N GLY A 178 -2.16 4.75 20.83
CA GLY A 178 -0.79 4.33 21.10
C GLY A 178 0.26 5.17 20.38
N PRO A 179 1.54 4.84 20.57
CA PRO A 179 2.64 5.49 19.86
C PRO A 179 2.83 4.93 18.46
N THR A 180 3.28 5.79 17.55
CA THR A 180 3.80 5.39 16.24
C THR A 180 5.16 6.01 16.01
N PHE A 181 6.04 5.27 15.33
CA PHE A 181 7.40 5.68 15.00
C PHE A 181 7.76 5.20 13.60
N VAL A 182 8.51 6.00 12.87
CA VAL A 182 9.10 5.61 11.60
C VAL A 182 10.52 6.15 11.49
N ALA A 183 11.41 5.34 10.96
CA ALA A 183 12.76 5.76 10.60
C ALA A 183 13.18 5.12 9.29
N LEU A 184 13.81 5.91 8.42
CA LEU A 184 14.26 5.45 7.12
C LEU A 184 15.50 6.21 6.65
N LYS A 185 16.19 5.62 5.68
CA LYS A 185 17.30 6.27 4.97
C LYS A 185 17.12 6.11 3.47
N GLN A 186 17.49 7.17 2.74
CA GLN A 186 17.43 7.21 1.28
C GLN A 186 18.81 7.52 0.71
N GLN A 187 19.43 6.56 0.03
CA GLN A 187 20.77 6.70 -0.51
C GLN A 187 20.93 5.91 -1.82
N SER A 188 21.47 6.55 -2.87
CA SER A 188 21.85 5.90 -4.13
C SER A 188 20.76 5.01 -4.75
N GLY A 189 19.52 5.54 -4.84
CA GLY A 189 18.37 4.80 -5.36
C GLY A 189 17.69 3.86 -4.35
N TRP A 190 18.33 3.57 -3.21
CA TRP A 190 17.76 2.76 -2.15
C TRP A 190 16.98 3.60 -1.15
N THR A 191 15.86 3.05 -0.69
CA THR A 191 15.12 3.51 0.48
C THR A 191 14.90 2.31 1.38
N TYR A 192 15.29 2.40 2.64
CA TYR A 192 15.08 1.33 3.61
C TYR A 192 14.79 1.90 4.99
N GLY A 193 13.98 1.18 5.74
CA GLY A 193 13.55 1.63 7.04
C GLY A 193 12.51 0.73 7.66
N ALA A 194 11.89 1.22 8.73
CA ALA A 194 10.78 0.56 9.38
C ALA A 194 9.80 1.57 9.97
N LEU A 195 8.51 1.19 9.96
CA LEU A 195 7.45 1.84 10.71
C LEU A 195 7.00 0.87 11.81
N LEU A 196 6.80 1.40 13.00
CA LEU A 196 6.33 0.67 14.18
C LEU A 196 5.17 1.45 14.78
N ASN A 197 4.11 0.77 15.17
CA ASN A 197 3.13 1.31 16.08
C ASN A 197 2.64 0.24 17.06
N HIS A 198 2.07 0.70 18.15
CA HIS A 198 1.39 -0.14 19.11
C HIS A 198 0.07 0.51 19.49
N VAL A 199 -1.00 -0.27 19.58
CA VAL A 199 -2.35 0.24 19.87
C VAL A 199 -2.93 -0.52 21.04
N TRP A 200 -3.34 0.22 22.07
CA TRP A 200 -4.14 -0.27 23.19
C TRP A 200 -5.59 0.18 23.05
N GLY A 201 -6.54 -0.70 23.31
CA GLY A 201 -7.95 -0.32 23.48
C GLY A 201 -8.12 0.50 24.77
N ILE A 202 -8.70 1.72 24.66
CA ILE A 202 -8.82 2.66 25.78
C ILE A 202 -10.17 2.65 26.50
N ASN A 203 -11.19 2.03 25.86
CA ASN A 203 -12.50 1.78 26.48
C ASN A 203 -12.77 0.26 26.45
N PRO A 204 -13.63 -0.27 27.37
CA PRO A 204 -14.04 -1.66 27.27
C PRO A 204 -14.77 -1.89 25.92
N PRO A 205 -14.57 -3.06 25.29
CA PRO A 205 -15.38 -3.46 24.15
C PRO A 205 -16.86 -3.52 24.56
N SER A 206 -17.78 -3.28 23.63
CA SER A 206 -19.20 -3.43 23.93
C SER A 206 -19.53 -4.90 24.24
N ASP A 207 -20.51 -5.14 25.12
CA ASP A 207 -21.02 -6.47 25.46
C ASP A 207 -21.81 -7.13 24.31
N ARG A 208 -21.74 -6.60 23.10
CA ARG A 208 -22.34 -7.21 21.91
C ARG A 208 -21.66 -8.53 21.64
N GLU A 209 -22.38 -9.63 21.81
CA GLU A 209 -21.97 -10.92 21.30
C GLU A 209 -21.71 -10.79 19.79
N SER A 210 -20.45 -10.86 19.39
CA SER A 210 -20.09 -11.05 18.01
C SER A 210 -20.53 -12.46 17.62
N THR A 211 -21.73 -12.58 17.08
CA THR A 211 -22.30 -13.86 16.63
C THR A 211 -21.60 -14.43 15.40
N ASN A 212 -20.67 -13.69 14.78
CA ASN A 212 -19.90 -14.10 13.63
C ASN A 212 -18.45 -13.61 13.76
N SER A 213 -17.63 -14.38 14.46
CA SER A 213 -16.17 -14.20 14.40
C SER A 213 -15.66 -14.66 13.04
N THR A 214 -15.73 -13.77 12.05
CA THR A 214 -15.23 -14.01 10.69
C THR A 214 -13.73 -13.76 10.59
N PHE A 215 -13.12 -13.23 11.66
CA PHE A 215 -11.68 -13.08 11.79
C PHE A 215 -11.15 -14.12 12.79
N PRO A 216 -10.08 -14.84 12.43
CA PRO A 216 -9.44 -15.79 13.33
C PRO A 216 -8.87 -15.14 14.60
N ASP A 217 -8.79 -13.82 14.66
CA ASP A 217 -8.30 -13.05 15.81
C ASP A 217 -9.41 -12.71 16.83
N VAL A 218 -10.67 -13.01 16.55
CA VAL A 218 -11.77 -12.77 17.49
C VAL A 218 -12.17 -14.10 18.14
N THR A 219 -11.77 -14.28 19.37
CA THR A 219 -12.15 -15.45 20.14
C THR A 219 -13.67 -15.50 20.34
N PRO A 220 -14.30 -16.69 20.33
CA PRO A 220 -15.75 -16.85 20.51
C PRO A 220 -16.31 -16.38 21.86
N THR A 221 -15.46 -15.94 22.77
CA THR A 221 -15.79 -15.61 24.16
C THR A 221 -15.58 -14.12 24.46
N GLY A 222 -16.37 -13.27 23.80
CA GLY A 222 -16.35 -11.82 24.07
C GLY A 222 -15.19 -11.08 23.41
N ARG A 223 -15.43 -9.83 23.01
CA ARG A 223 -14.40 -8.96 22.44
C ARG A 223 -13.36 -8.64 23.50
N GLN A 224 -12.11 -8.96 23.22
CA GLN A 224 -10.99 -8.59 24.08
C GLN A 224 -10.56 -7.14 23.81
N ARG A 225 -9.91 -6.50 24.78
CA ARG A 225 -9.26 -5.20 24.56
C ARG A 225 -8.20 -5.35 23.48
N THR A 226 -8.18 -4.42 22.56
CA THR A 226 -7.09 -4.34 21.57
C THR A 226 -5.76 -4.16 22.30
N ASP A 227 -4.80 -5.01 22.00
CA ASP A 227 -3.41 -4.92 22.44
C ASP A 227 -2.54 -5.50 21.31
N SER A 228 -2.13 -4.63 20.38
CA SER A 228 -1.51 -5.06 19.13
C SER A 228 -0.34 -4.18 18.74
N THR A 229 0.76 -4.83 18.31
CA THR A 229 1.94 -4.17 17.75
C THR A 229 2.00 -4.43 16.25
N PHE A 230 2.14 -3.37 15.46
CA PHE A 230 2.38 -3.44 14.02
C PHE A 230 3.81 -3.02 13.72
N LEU A 231 4.54 -3.83 12.95
CA LEU A 231 5.91 -3.58 12.49
C LEU A 231 5.98 -3.73 10.98
N GLN A 232 6.40 -2.68 10.28
CA GLN A 232 6.52 -2.64 8.83
C GLN A 232 7.95 -2.30 8.42
N PRO A 233 8.88 -3.27 8.40
CA PRO A 233 10.18 -3.10 7.74
C PRO A 233 10.00 -3.08 6.23
N PHE A 234 10.74 -2.21 5.56
CA PHE A 234 10.69 -2.09 4.11
C PHE A 234 12.05 -1.75 3.49
N ILE A 235 12.24 -2.22 2.27
CA ILE A 235 13.34 -1.84 1.41
C ILE A 235 12.81 -1.65 -0.02
N ALA A 236 13.25 -0.58 -0.67
CA ALA A 236 12.89 -0.27 -2.05
C ALA A 236 14.12 0.17 -2.84
N TYR A 237 14.18 -0.21 -4.10
CA TYR A 237 15.16 0.28 -5.06
C TYR A 237 14.45 1.02 -6.20
N ILE A 238 14.85 2.26 -6.43
CA ILE A 238 14.27 3.13 -7.45
C ILE A 238 15.29 3.31 -8.57
N THR A 239 14.91 2.94 -9.78
CA THR A 239 15.73 3.12 -10.98
C THR A 239 15.62 4.55 -11.50
N PRO A 240 16.60 5.01 -12.35
CA PRO A 240 16.51 6.32 -13.01
C PRO A 240 15.23 6.51 -13.83
N ASN A 241 14.68 5.43 -14.40
CA ASN A 241 13.45 5.44 -15.18
C ASN A 241 12.19 5.29 -14.31
N ALA A 242 12.25 5.61 -13.00
CA ALA A 242 11.13 5.58 -12.05
C ALA A 242 10.41 4.23 -11.92
N TRP A 243 11.11 3.11 -12.13
CA TRP A 243 10.67 1.82 -11.63
C TRP A 243 11.08 1.69 -10.18
N THR A 244 10.21 1.10 -9.37
CA THR A 244 10.48 0.84 -7.94
C THR A 244 10.26 -0.63 -7.66
N PHE A 245 11.28 -1.30 -7.14
CA PHE A 245 11.19 -2.67 -6.63
C PHE A 245 11.10 -2.61 -5.12
N ASN A 246 10.03 -3.18 -4.55
CA ASN A 246 9.73 -3.11 -3.13
C ASN A 246 9.73 -4.50 -2.51
N LEU A 247 10.28 -4.60 -1.31
CA LEU A 247 10.06 -5.71 -0.39
C LEU A 247 9.64 -5.11 0.95
N VAL A 248 8.46 -5.50 1.44
CA VAL A 248 7.90 -4.98 2.69
C VAL A 248 7.23 -6.11 3.46
N SER A 249 7.34 -6.10 4.79
CA SER A 249 6.53 -6.92 5.66
C SER A 249 5.55 -6.04 6.44
N GLU A 250 4.31 -6.47 6.57
CA GLU A 250 3.27 -5.81 7.37
C GLU A 250 2.93 -6.72 8.56
N THR A 251 3.92 -6.92 9.42
CA THR A 251 3.85 -7.86 10.55
C THR A 251 3.03 -7.27 11.68
N THR A 252 2.10 -8.07 12.20
CA THR A 252 1.31 -7.75 13.39
C THR A 252 1.55 -8.80 14.47
N TYR A 253 1.62 -8.37 15.73
CA TYR A 253 1.60 -9.24 16.89
C TYR A 253 0.45 -8.85 17.80
N ASP A 254 -0.49 -9.77 17.99
CA ASP A 254 -1.57 -9.66 18.96
C ASP A 254 -1.10 -10.19 20.32
N TRP A 255 -1.11 -9.33 21.34
CA TRP A 255 -0.62 -9.66 22.68
C TRP A 255 -1.61 -10.50 23.48
N ASN A 256 -2.91 -10.43 23.15
CA ASN A 256 -3.95 -11.19 23.83
C ASN A 256 -3.91 -12.66 23.41
N THR A 257 -3.87 -12.89 22.10
CA THR A 257 -3.85 -14.24 21.51
C THR A 257 -2.43 -14.79 21.41
N LYS A 258 -1.41 -13.93 21.57
CA LYS A 258 0.02 -14.25 21.37
C LYS A 258 0.30 -14.74 19.95
N GLN A 259 -0.42 -14.20 18.99
CA GLN A 259 -0.39 -14.61 17.59
C GLN A 259 0.38 -13.61 16.73
N TRP A 260 1.28 -14.13 15.89
CA TRP A 260 1.93 -13.39 14.82
C TRP A 260 1.16 -13.51 13.51
N THR A 261 1.04 -12.41 12.79
CA THR A 261 0.64 -12.39 11.37
C THR A 261 1.78 -11.73 10.60
N VAL A 262 2.42 -12.49 9.68
CA VAL A 262 3.67 -12.09 9.01
C VAL A 262 3.53 -12.17 7.50
N PRO A 263 2.80 -11.23 6.86
CA PRO A 263 2.79 -11.11 5.41
C PRO A 263 4.08 -10.43 4.93
N VAL A 264 4.68 -10.98 3.88
CA VAL A 264 5.77 -10.36 3.13
C VAL A 264 5.30 -10.11 1.71
N ILE A 265 5.50 -8.88 1.24
CA ILE A 265 5.04 -8.42 -0.05
C ILE A 265 6.25 -8.05 -0.91
N ALA A 266 6.41 -8.73 -2.05
CA ALA A 266 7.33 -8.35 -3.11
C ALA A 266 6.53 -7.65 -4.21
N ALA A 267 6.91 -6.44 -4.57
CA ALA A 267 6.14 -5.62 -5.50
C ALA A 267 7.02 -4.81 -6.45
N VAL A 268 6.47 -4.52 -7.61
CA VAL A 268 7.05 -3.63 -8.62
C VAL A 268 6.08 -2.49 -8.87
N ALA A 269 6.60 -1.27 -8.88
CA ALA A 269 5.82 -0.08 -9.18
C ALA A 269 6.46 0.73 -10.31
N LYS A 270 5.61 1.45 -11.05
CA LYS A 270 6.02 2.43 -12.06
C LYS A 270 5.31 3.74 -11.81
N LEU A 271 6.08 4.81 -11.67
CA LEU A 271 5.53 6.15 -11.72
C LEU A 271 5.37 6.59 -13.17
N THR A 272 4.19 7.09 -13.49
CA THR A 272 3.81 7.61 -14.80
C THR A 272 2.95 8.86 -14.65
N HIS A 273 2.45 9.39 -15.75
CA HIS A 273 1.53 10.52 -15.74
C HIS A 273 0.24 10.15 -16.49
N ILE A 274 -0.90 10.54 -15.95
CA ILE A 274 -2.19 10.55 -16.63
C ILE A 274 -2.53 12.01 -16.90
N GLY A 275 -2.28 12.47 -18.12
CA GLY A 275 -2.28 13.90 -18.42
C GLY A 275 -1.19 14.62 -17.61
N LYS A 276 -1.60 15.58 -16.77
CA LYS A 276 -0.68 16.32 -15.88
C LYS A 276 -0.53 15.69 -14.49
N GLN A 277 -1.32 14.66 -14.18
CA GLN A 277 -1.37 14.04 -12.86
C GLN A 277 -0.34 12.92 -12.74
N PRO A 278 0.67 13.03 -11.85
CA PRO A 278 1.57 11.91 -11.57
C PRO A 278 0.81 10.81 -10.82
N VAL A 279 0.95 9.58 -11.30
CA VAL A 279 0.33 8.39 -10.70
C VAL A 279 1.34 7.27 -10.66
N SER A 280 1.45 6.59 -9.53
CA SER A 280 2.24 5.37 -9.39
C SER A 280 1.32 4.15 -9.38
N PHE A 281 1.58 3.20 -10.28
CA PHE A 281 0.92 1.90 -10.28
C PHE A 281 1.87 0.84 -9.75
N GLN A 282 1.38 0.01 -8.82
CA GLN A 282 2.12 -1.06 -8.19
C GLN A 282 1.35 -2.37 -8.31
N VAL A 283 2.08 -3.46 -8.59
CA VAL A 283 1.59 -4.84 -8.49
C VAL A 283 2.54 -5.61 -7.60
N GLY A 284 1.99 -6.44 -6.71
CA GLY A 284 2.76 -7.22 -5.76
C GLY A 284 2.13 -8.58 -5.46
N TYR A 285 3.00 -9.50 -5.08
CA TYR A 285 2.63 -10.79 -4.51
C TYR A 285 2.84 -10.74 -3.00
N ARG A 286 1.88 -11.24 -2.24
CA ARG A 286 1.82 -11.27 -0.79
C ARG A 286 1.81 -12.71 -0.32
N TYR A 287 2.75 -13.07 0.54
CA TYR A 287 2.84 -14.40 1.12
C TYR A 287 2.85 -14.31 2.64
N TYR A 288 2.06 -15.15 3.30
CA TYR A 288 1.97 -15.19 4.76
C TYR A 288 2.90 -16.25 5.31
N PHE A 289 4.05 -15.83 5.87
CA PHE A 289 4.99 -16.73 6.55
C PHE A 289 4.43 -17.24 7.87
N ASN A 290 3.55 -16.47 8.48
CA ASN A 290 2.77 -16.84 9.65
C ASN A 290 1.41 -16.14 9.54
N ALA A 291 0.36 -16.87 9.82
CA ALA A 291 -1.01 -16.37 9.92
C ALA A 291 -1.70 -17.06 11.10
N PRO A 292 -2.75 -16.45 11.70
CA PRO A 292 -3.57 -17.15 12.68
C PRO A 292 -4.24 -18.37 12.06
N PRO A 293 -4.69 -19.33 12.88
CA PRO A 293 -5.43 -20.49 12.38
C PRO A 293 -6.63 -20.08 11.53
N GLY A 294 -6.72 -20.57 10.31
CA GLY A 294 -7.71 -20.15 9.32
C GLY A 294 -7.46 -18.79 8.70
N GLY A 295 -6.27 -18.22 8.90
CA GLY A 295 -5.84 -17.02 8.20
C GLY A 295 -5.40 -17.31 6.77
N PRO A 296 -5.12 -16.24 5.96
CA PRO A 296 -4.80 -16.39 4.55
C PRO A 296 -3.41 -17.01 4.33
N ASP A 297 -3.26 -17.73 3.21
CA ASP A 297 -1.99 -18.31 2.77
C ASP A 297 -1.17 -17.34 1.92
N TRP A 298 -1.81 -16.74 0.92
CA TRP A 298 -1.18 -15.81 0.00
C TRP A 298 -2.19 -14.81 -0.56
N GLY A 299 -1.69 -13.83 -1.29
CA GLY A 299 -2.54 -12.82 -1.91
C GLY A 299 -1.83 -12.02 -2.99
N LEU A 300 -2.58 -11.12 -3.59
CA LEU A 300 -2.10 -10.15 -4.57
C LEU A 300 -2.36 -8.74 -4.07
N ARG A 301 -1.50 -7.82 -4.45
CA ARG A 301 -1.66 -6.39 -4.18
C ARG A 301 -1.61 -5.62 -5.47
N PHE A 302 -2.57 -4.73 -5.65
CA PHE A 302 -2.53 -3.67 -6.64
C PHE A 302 -2.69 -2.33 -5.95
N THR A 303 -1.84 -1.34 -6.28
CA THR A 303 -1.96 0.01 -5.71
C THR A 303 -1.89 1.05 -6.81
N ALA A 304 -2.85 1.99 -6.80
CA ALA A 304 -2.80 3.21 -7.57
C ALA A 304 -2.62 4.39 -6.60
N THR A 305 -1.51 5.12 -6.73
CA THR A 305 -1.22 6.27 -5.86
C THR A 305 -1.19 7.54 -6.67
N PHE A 306 -2.12 8.44 -6.39
CA PHE A 306 -2.16 9.79 -6.95
C PHE A 306 -1.27 10.70 -6.12
N LEU A 307 -0.37 11.46 -6.80
CA LEU A 307 0.60 12.34 -6.16
C LEU A 307 0.26 13.79 -6.47
N PHE A 308 0.31 14.64 -5.45
CA PHE A 308 0.05 16.07 -5.58
C PHE A 308 1.30 16.84 -5.11
N PRO A 309 2.33 16.96 -5.98
CA PRO A 309 3.51 17.75 -5.67
C PRO A 309 3.11 19.22 -5.49
N LYS A 310 3.66 19.83 -4.44
CA LYS A 310 3.52 21.29 -4.19
C LYS A 310 4.44 22.08 -5.09
#